data_1f5e2a8913d6afcd4f8daba30588b252
#
_entry.id   1f5e2a8913d6afcd4f8daba30588b252
#
_cell.length_a   1.000
_cell.length_b   1.000
_cell.length_c   1.000
_cell.angle_alpha   90.00
_cell.angle_beta   90.00
_cell.angle_gamma   90.00
#
_symmetry.space_group_name_H-M   'P 1'
#
loop_
_entity.id
_entity.type
_entity.pdbx_description
1 polymer ?
#
loop_
_entity_poly.entity_id
_entity_poly.type
_entity_poly.pdbx_seq_one_letter_code
_entity_poly.pdbx_strand_id
1 'polypeptide(L)'
;MSIKSDRWIREQAVQHRMIEPFSEKQVAGGVISYGVSSYGYDLRVSDEFKIFTNVNSAIIDPKAFDERSFVSVQAESVIIPPNSFALARSIEYFRIPRDVLTICVGKSTYARCGIIVNVTPFEPEWEGFVTLEISNTTPLPAKIYANEGLCQILFFQSDEPCETSYADRKGKYQKQQGIVLPKL
;
A
#
# COMPACT_ATOMS: atom_id res chain seq x y z
N MET A 1 -1.83 23.13 6.67
CA MET A 1 -1.97 21.73 6.20
C MET A 1 -3.30 21.17 6.63
N SER A 2 -4.08 20.56 5.71
CA SER A 2 -5.42 20.04 6.03
C SER A 2 -5.60 18.63 5.46
N ILE A 3 -6.28 17.75 6.23
CA ILE A 3 -6.75 16.47 5.75
C ILE A 3 -7.84 16.69 4.69
N LYS A 4 -7.86 15.86 3.65
CA LYS A 4 -8.79 15.99 2.53
C LYS A 4 -10.02 15.11 2.66
N SER A 5 -11.18 15.71 2.34
CA SER A 5 -12.48 15.03 2.39
C SER A 5 -12.69 14.11 1.18
N ASP A 6 -13.70 13.27 1.28
CA ASP A 6 -14.19 12.40 0.21
C ASP A 6 -14.54 13.17 -1.08
N ARG A 7 -15.10 14.38 -0.97
CA ARG A 7 -15.38 15.26 -2.12
C ARG A 7 -14.10 15.60 -2.88
N TRP A 8 -13.07 16.06 -2.17
CA TRP A 8 -11.79 16.40 -2.78
C TRP A 8 -11.13 15.16 -3.41
N ILE A 9 -11.17 14.00 -2.73
CA ILE A 9 -10.60 12.74 -3.24
C ILE A 9 -11.28 12.35 -4.55
N ARG A 10 -12.62 12.44 -4.65
CA ARG A 10 -13.36 12.18 -5.89
C ARG A 10 -12.97 13.14 -7.00
N GLU A 11 -12.90 14.44 -6.71
CA GLU A 11 -12.50 15.47 -7.68
C GLU A 11 -11.09 15.17 -8.24
N GLN A 12 -10.11 14.88 -7.40
CA GLN A 12 -8.74 14.56 -7.82
C GLN A 12 -8.67 13.23 -8.60
N ALA A 13 -9.38 12.22 -8.16
CA ALA A 13 -9.39 10.93 -8.85
C ALA A 13 -10.01 11.02 -10.25
N VAL A 14 -11.12 11.75 -10.41
CA VAL A 14 -11.83 11.88 -11.69
C VAL A 14 -11.10 12.84 -12.64
N GLN A 15 -10.68 14.02 -12.16
CA GLN A 15 -10.11 15.07 -13.01
C GLN A 15 -8.63 14.86 -13.32
N HIS A 16 -7.87 14.29 -12.37
CA HIS A 16 -6.41 14.16 -12.45
C HIS A 16 -5.93 12.71 -12.38
N ARG A 17 -6.85 11.74 -12.35
CA ARG A 17 -6.53 10.31 -12.28
C ARG A 17 -5.60 9.97 -11.09
N MET A 18 -5.81 10.67 -9.96
CA MET A 18 -4.97 10.48 -8.77
C MET A 18 -4.98 9.03 -8.27
N ILE A 19 -6.11 8.33 -8.43
CA ILE A 19 -6.30 6.92 -8.06
C ILE A 19 -6.93 6.19 -9.24
N GLU A 20 -6.33 5.06 -9.68
CA GLU A 20 -6.81 4.33 -10.85
C GLU A 20 -6.55 2.82 -10.74
N PRO A 21 -7.59 1.93 -10.81
CA PRO A 21 -9.00 2.24 -10.93
C PRO A 21 -9.58 2.85 -9.65
N PHE A 22 -10.58 3.72 -9.78
CA PHE A 22 -11.17 4.45 -8.67
C PHE A 22 -12.55 3.91 -8.31
N SER A 23 -12.79 3.68 -7.00
CA SER A 23 -14.10 3.33 -6.45
C SER A 23 -14.69 4.53 -5.72
N GLU A 24 -15.67 5.21 -6.36
CA GLU A 24 -16.27 6.45 -5.87
C GLU A 24 -17.02 6.31 -4.53
N LYS A 25 -17.44 5.10 -4.20
CA LYS A 25 -18.16 4.76 -2.98
C LYS A 25 -17.46 3.63 -2.26
N GLN A 26 -17.70 3.51 -0.99
CA GLN A 26 -17.26 2.35 -0.24
C GLN A 26 -18.04 1.11 -0.67
N VAL A 27 -17.34 0.09 -1.12
CA VAL A 27 -17.86 -1.24 -1.45
C VAL A 27 -17.74 -2.09 -0.20
N ALA A 28 -18.82 -2.76 0.19
CA ALA A 28 -18.92 -3.66 1.34
C ALA A 28 -19.94 -4.76 1.05
N GLY A 29 -20.12 -5.69 1.96
CA GLY A 29 -21.06 -6.79 1.79
C GLY A 29 -20.39 -8.06 1.27
N GLY A 30 -19.92 -8.90 2.20
CA GLY A 30 -19.21 -10.15 1.90
C GLY A 30 -17.72 -10.01 1.60
N VAL A 31 -17.20 -8.76 1.54
CA VAL A 31 -15.77 -8.45 1.33
C VAL A 31 -15.26 -7.50 2.39
N ILE A 32 -13.96 -7.48 2.63
CA ILE A 32 -13.34 -6.43 3.43
C ILE A 32 -13.39 -5.13 2.62
N SER A 33 -14.10 -4.14 3.16
CA SER A 33 -14.52 -2.96 2.43
C SER A 33 -13.37 -2.15 1.84
N TYR A 34 -13.62 -1.52 0.67
CA TYR A 34 -12.66 -0.67 -0.03
C TYR A 34 -13.38 0.51 -0.72
N GLY A 35 -12.60 1.47 -1.22
CA GLY A 35 -13.11 2.67 -1.89
C GLY A 35 -13.07 3.91 -1.01
N VAL A 36 -13.75 4.98 -1.42
CA VAL A 36 -13.74 6.27 -0.72
C VAL A 36 -14.40 6.17 0.64
N SER A 37 -13.72 6.66 1.68
CA SER A 37 -14.25 6.93 3.01
C SER A 37 -14.35 8.44 3.24
N SER A 38 -14.79 8.89 4.43
CA SER A 38 -15.02 10.31 4.73
C SER A 38 -13.79 11.20 4.53
N TYR A 39 -12.60 10.71 4.92
CA TYR A 39 -11.32 11.44 4.85
C TYR A 39 -10.17 10.57 4.37
N GLY A 40 -10.43 9.61 3.47
CA GLY A 40 -9.41 8.73 2.95
C GLY A 40 -9.93 7.80 1.86
N TYR A 41 -9.08 6.91 1.43
CA TYR A 41 -9.37 5.88 0.46
C TYR A 41 -8.86 4.52 0.95
N ASP A 42 -9.76 3.54 1.08
CA ASP A 42 -9.40 2.16 1.39
C ASP A 42 -8.92 1.48 0.11
N LEU A 43 -7.62 1.25 -0.02
CA LEU A 43 -7.04 0.58 -1.17
C LEU A 43 -7.16 -0.94 -1.05
N ARG A 44 -7.14 -1.62 -2.21
CA ARG A 44 -7.17 -3.08 -2.31
C ARG A 44 -5.79 -3.67 -2.51
N VAL A 45 -5.59 -4.85 -1.95
CA VAL A 45 -4.44 -5.69 -2.30
C VAL A 45 -4.74 -6.50 -3.56
N SER A 46 -3.78 -6.61 -4.48
CA SER A 46 -3.90 -7.45 -5.67
C SER A 46 -3.76 -8.95 -5.32
N ASP A 47 -3.81 -9.80 -6.33
CA ASP A 47 -3.56 -11.24 -6.23
C ASP A 47 -2.07 -11.62 -6.33
N GLU A 48 -1.18 -10.63 -6.43
CA GLU A 48 0.27 -10.81 -6.50
C GLU A 48 0.91 -10.64 -5.11
N PHE A 49 1.60 -11.68 -4.63
CA PHE A 49 2.23 -11.70 -3.32
C PHE A 49 3.65 -12.25 -3.39
N LYS A 50 4.50 -11.79 -2.47
CA LYS A 50 5.80 -12.37 -2.16
C LYS A 50 5.81 -12.72 -0.67
N ILE A 51 5.75 -14.02 -0.36
CA ILE A 51 5.73 -14.51 1.03
C ILE A 51 7.17 -14.73 1.49
N PHE A 52 7.53 -14.12 2.62
CA PHE A 52 8.87 -14.29 3.19
C PHE A 52 9.13 -15.73 3.65
N THR A 53 10.32 -16.20 3.37
CA THR A 53 10.87 -17.48 3.84
C THR A 53 12.29 -17.30 4.39
N ASN A 54 12.61 -17.97 5.47
CA ASN A 54 13.91 -17.92 6.13
C ASN A 54 14.87 -19.05 5.71
N VAL A 55 14.55 -19.76 4.62
CA VAL A 55 15.34 -20.93 4.19
C VAL A 55 16.70 -20.54 3.61
N ASN A 56 16.77 -19.39 2.94
CA ASN A 56 17.94 -19.00 2.15
C ASN A 56 18.83 -17.93 2.81
N SER A 57 18.44 -17.39 3.97
CA SER A 57 19.21 -16.33 4.61
C SER A 57 19.16 -16.47 6.13
N ALA A 58 20.30 -16.25 6.79
CA ALA A 58 20.40 -16.26 8.25
C ALA A 58 20.07 -14.91 8.89
N ILE A 59 20.16 -13.82 8.12
CA ILE A 59 19.86 -12.46 8.57
C ILE A 59 19.13 -11.69 7.46
N ILE A 60 18.36 -10.68 7.85
CA ILE A 60 17.79 -9.69 6.93
C ILE A 60 18.73 -8.49 6.88
N ASP A 61 19.36 -8.27 5.73
CA ASP A 61 20.19 -7.09 5.50
C ASP A 61 19.56 -6.24 4.38
N PRO A 62 19.08 -5.02 4.69
CA PRO A 62 18.47 -4.16 3.67
C PRO A 62 19.47 -3.66 2.62
N LYS A 63 20.78 -3.73 2.88
CA LYS A 63 21.84 -3.37 1.93
C LYS A 63 22.29 -4.53 1.04
N ALA A 64 22.04 -5.77 1.47
CA ALA A 64 22.39 -7.00 0.77
C ALA A 64 21.22 -7.99 0.83
N PHE A 65 20.03 -7.51 0.41
CA PHE A 65 18.81 -8.30 0.51
C PHE A 65 18.82 -9.47 -0.47
N ASP A 66 18.63 -10.69 0.04
CA ASP A 66 18.56 -11.90 -0.78
C ASP A 66 17.12 -12.10 -1.31
N GLU A 67 16.91 -11.90 -2.61
CA GLU A 67 15.61 -12.07 -3.27
C GLU A 67 15.03 -13.49 -3.12
N ARG A 68 15.87 -14.51 -2.91
CA ARG A 68 15.46 -15.89 -2.65
C ARG A 68 14.76 -16.05 -1.30
N SER A 69 14.80 -15.02 -0.45
CA SER A 69 14.02 -14.96 0.79
C SER A 69 12.53 -14.75 0.56
N PHE A 70 12.07 -14.68 -0.69
CA PHE A 70 10.66 -14.62 -1.03
C PHE A 70 10.22 -15.72 -1.97
N VAL A 71 9.02 -16.25 -1.71
CA VAL A 71 8.27 -17.09 -2.64
C VAL A 71 7.17 -16.25 -3.28
N SER A 72 7.19 -16.12 -4.61
CA SER A 72 6.15 -15.44 -5.36
C SER A 72 4.91 -16.32 -5.51
N VAL A 73 3.75 -15.77 -5.20
CA VAL A 73 2.46 -16.45 -5.26
C VAL A 73 1.44 -15.53 -5.95
N GLN A 74 0.64 -16.09 -6.86
CA GLN A 74 -0.54 -15.46 -7.41
C GLN A 74 -1.76 -16.28 -7.00
N ALA A 75 -2.66 -15.68 -6.20
CA ALA A 75 -3.80 -16.40 -5.62
C ALA A 75 -4.91 -15.44 -5.14
N GLU A 76 -6.14 -15.96 -5.04
CA GLU A 76 -7.28 -15.24 -4.45
C GLU A 76 -7.14 -14.99 -2.95
N SER A 77 -6.29 -15.75 -2.28
CA SER A 77 -5.90 -15.50 -0.88
C SER A 77 -4.58 -16.17 -0.58
N VAL A 78 -3.84 -15.61 0.37
CA VAL A 78 -2.56 -16.20 0.84
C VAL A 78 -2.56 -16.40 2.34
N ILE A 79 -1.70 -17.31 2.79
CA ILE A 79 -1.43 -17.56 4.21
C ILE A 79 -0.05 -17.01 4.53
N ILE A 80 0.03 -16.05 5.43
CA ILE A 80 1.31 -15.56 5.97
C ILE A 80 1.64 -16.40 7.20
N PRO A 81 2.81 -17.04 7.26
CA PRO A 81 3.22 -17.84 8.42
C PRO A 81 3.23 -17.03 9.72
N PRO A 82 3.16 -17.70 10.90
CA PRO A 82 3.29 -17.03 12.19
C PRO A 82 4.56 -16.20 12.29
N ASN A 83 4.46 -14.98 12.85
CA ASN A 83 5.60 -14.08 13.06
C ASN A 83 6.43 -13.81 11.78
N SER A 84 5.77 -13.79 10.62
CA SER A 84 6.37 -13.58 9.32
C SER A 84 5.67 -12.44 8.59
N PHE A 85 6.09 -12.16 7.36
CA PHE A 85 5.51 -11.09 6.57
C PHE A 85 5.41 -11.47 5.09
N ALA A 86 4.65 -10.69 4.36
CA ALA A 86 4.56 -10.77 2.91
C ALA A 86 4.63 -9.36 2.31
N LEU A 87 5.11 -9.27 1.09
CA LEU A 87 4.93 -8.10 0.24
C LEU A 87 3.79 -8.37 -0.74
N ALA A 88 3.02 -7.34 -1.03
CA ALA A 88 1.97 -7.41 -2.03
C ALA A 88 1.96 -6.11 -2.86
N ARG A 89 1.15 -6.08 -3.92
CA ARG A 89 0.92 -4.90 -4.74
C ARG A 89 -0.49 -4.38 -4.53
N SER A 90 -0.67 -3.06 -4.54
CA SER A 90 -2.02 -2.50 -4.64
C SER A 90 -2.67 -2.81 -6.00
N ILE A 91 -4.00 -2.85 -6.06
CA ILE A 91 -4.73 -2.81 -7.33
C ILE A 91 -4.67 -1.41 -7.92
N GLU A 92 -4.80 -0.41 -7.07
CA GLU A 92 -4.82 0.99 -7.46
C GLU A 92 -3.41 1.49 -7.79
N TYR A 93 -3.30 2.19 -8.91
CA TYR A 93 -2.18 3.05 -9.27
C TYR A 93 -2.43 4.46 -8.74
N PHE A 94 -1.46 5.06 -8.09
CA PHE A 94 -1.59 6.39 -7.50
C PHE A 94 -0.72 7.41 -8.27
N ARG A 95 -1.18 8.67 -8.31
CA ARG A 95 -0.45 9.84 -8.80
C ARG A 95 -0.66 10.97 -7.81
N ILE A 96 0.32 11.20 -6.98
CA ILE A 96 0.20 12.15 -5.85
C ILE A 96 0.51 13.57 -6.33
N PRO A 97 -0.38 14.55 -6.10
CA PRO A 97 -0.10 15.96 -6.43
C PRO A 97 1.11 16.51 -5.69
N ARG A 98 1.74 17.56 -6.26
CA ARG A 98 2.96 18.17 -5.72
C ARG A 98 2.80 18.79 -4.33
N ASP A 99 1.60 19.21 -3.99
CA ASP A 99 1.26 19.83 -2.70
C ASP A 99 0.60 18.85 -1.70
N VAL A 100 0.65 17.54 -2.00
CA VAL A 100 0.00 16.50 -1.19
C VAL A 100 1.01 15.51 -0.65
N LEU A 101 0.90 15.22 0.65
CA LEU A 101 1.53 14.10 1.33
C LEU A 101 0.46 13.09 1.73
N THR A 102 0.77 11.80 1.64
CA THR A 102 -0.14 10.74 2.11
C THR A 102 0.39 10.05 3.35
N ILE A 103 -0.51 9.52 4.15
CA ILE A 103 -0.19 8.58 5.24
C ILE A 103 -1.06 7.34 5.04
N CYS A 104 -0.42 6.17 5.05
CA CYS A 104 -1.11 4.89 5.03
C CYS A 104 -1.31 4.37 6.45
N VAL A 105 -2.52 3.94 6.77
CA VAL A 105 -2.86 3.28 8.04
C VAL A 105 -3.52 1.95 7.78
N GLY A 106 -3.29 0.97 8.67
CA GLY A 106 -3.90 -0.35 8.55
C GLY A 106 -5.43 -0.30 8.66
N LYS A 107 -6.10 -1.25 8.01
CA LYS A 107 -7.54 -1.40 8.12
C LYS A 107 -7.93 -2.10 9.41
N SER A 108 -8.97 -1.58 10.07
CA SER A 108 -9.41 -2.05 11.40
C SER A 108 -9.75 -3.56 11.46
N THR A 109 -10.19 -4.15 10.36
CA THR A 109 -10.49 -5.58 10.26
C THR A 109 -9.23 -6.42 10.47
N TYR A 110 -8.15 -6.11 9.75
CA TYR A 110 -6.87 -6.80 9.88
C TYR A 110 -6.13 -6.41 11.17
N ALA A 111 -6.18 -5.14 11.56
CA ALA A 111 -5.53 -4.68 12.79
C ALA A 111 -6.04 -5.41 14.04
N ARG A 112 -7.35 -5.71 14.12
CA ARG A 112 -7.93 -6.50 15.20
C ARG A 112 -7.57 -7.97 15.18
N CYS A 113 -7.02 -8.46 14.08
CA CYS A 113 -6.49 -9.82 13.96
C CYS A 113 -4.97 -9.87 14.17
N GLY A 114 -4.34 -8.79 14.62
CA GLY A 114 -2.88 -8.74 14.80
C GLY A 114 -2.10 -8.65 13.49
N ILE A 115 -2.73 -8.17 12.42
CA ILE A 115 -2.07 -7.94 11.14
C ILE A 115 -1.73 -6.46 11.02
N ILE A 116 -0.45 -6.18 10.79
CA ILE A 116 0.05 -4.81 10.61
C ILE A 116 0.36 -4.62 9.12
N VAL A 117 -0.16 -3.53 8.56
CA VAL A 117 0.24 -3.04 7.24
C VAL A 117 1.14 -1.84 7.45
N ASN A 118 2.37 -1.93 6.98
CA ASN A 118 3.35 -0.86 7.04
C ASN A 118 3.64 -0.35 5.63
N VAL A 119 3.34 0.91 5.37
CA VAL A 119 3.63 1.56 4.09
C VAL A 119 4.16 2.95 4.40
N THR A 120 5.30 3.29 3.81
CA THR A 120 5.86 4.64 3.95
C THR A 120 5.01 5.67 3.21
N PRO A 121 5.05 6.95 3.59
CA PRO A 121 4.26 7.98 2.92
C PRO A 121 4.52 8.02 1.41
N PHE A 122 3.45 8.19 0.60
CA PHE A 122 3.63 8.56 -0.80
C PHE A 122 3.91 10.05 -0.82
N GLU A 123 5.11 10.38 -1.23
CA GLU A 123 5.58 11.76 -1.26
C GLU A 123 5.01 12.55 -2.44
N PRO A 124 5.10 13.89 -2.42
CA PRO A 124 4.72 14.75 -3.54
C PRO A 124 5.29 14.26 -4.88
N GLU A 125 4.42 14.17 -5.90
CA GLU A 125 4.73 13.71 -7.25
C GLU A 125 5.23 12.25 -7.36
N TRP A 126 5.11 11.45 -6.28
CA TRP A 126 5.25 10.02 -6.42
C TRP A 126 4.08 9.44 -7.20
N GLU A 127 4.38 8.51 -8.12
CA GLU A 127 3.36 7.72 -8.80
C GLU A 127 3.78 6.25 -8.90
N GLY A 128 2.80 5.35 -8.92
CA GLY A 128 3.05 3.91 -9.03
C GLY A 128 1.97 3.05 -8.38
N PHE A 129 2.12 1.73 -8.54
CA PHE A 129 1.46 0.78 -7.66
C PHE A 129 2.20 0.73 -6.33
N VAL A 130 1.46 0.61 -5.23
CA VAL A 130 2.05 0.56 -3.89
C VAL A 130 2.58 -0.84 -3.61
N THR A 131 3.80 -0.95 -3.13
CA THR A 131 4.23 -2.17 -2.43
C THR A 131 3.70 -2.11 -1.01
N LEU A 132 2.97 -3.13 -0.60
CA LEU A 132 2.29 -3.27 0.69
C LEU A 132 3.07 -4.27 1.55
N GLU A 133 3.57 -3.85 2.69
CA GLU A 133 4.29 -4.68 3.65
C GLU A 133 3.30 -5.16 4.71
N ILE A 134 2.98 -6.46 4.67
CA ILE A 134 1.94 -7.08 5.51
C ILE A 134 2.60 -8.00 6.53
N SER A 135 2.59 -7.64 7.80
CA SER A 135 3.19 -8.41 8.88
C SER A 135 2.13 -9.17 9.67
N ASN A 136 2.34 -10.48 9.82
CA ASN A 136 1.60 -11.31 10.77
C ASN A 136 2.34 -11.34 12.10
N THR A 137 1.85 -10.60 13.10
CA THR A 137 2.46 -10.55 14.44
C THR A 137 1.90 -11.60 15.39
N THR A 138 1.07 -12.51 14.90
CA THR A 138 0.42 -13.55 15.72
C THR A 138 1.16 -14.88 15.68
N PRO A 139 0.97 -15.76 16.68
CA PRO A 139 1.54 -17.11 16.67
C PRO A 139 0.78 -18.08 15.75
N LEU A 140 -0.24 -17.62 15.03
CA LEU A 140 -1.04 -18.43 14.10
C LEU A 140 -0.82 -17.97 12.65
N PRO A 141 -1.00 -18.86 11.65
CA PRO A 141 -1.05 -18.45 10.26
C PRO A 141 -2.19 -17.45 10.02
N ALA A 142 -1.92 -16.37 9.26
CA ALA A 142 -2.88 -15.32 8.97
C ALA A 142 -3.28 -15.34 7.49
N LYS A 143 -4.58 -15.23 7.21
CA LYS A 143 -5.12 -15.21 5.85
C LYS A 143 -5.35 -13.80 5.37
N ILE A 144 -4.85 -13.50 4.17
CA ILE A 144 -5.07 -12.24 3.45
C ILE A 144 -5.85 -12.54 2.17
N TYR A 145 -6.90 -11.78 1.91
CA TYR A 145 -7.76 -11.92 0.74
C TYR A 145 -7.37 -10.92 -0.35
N ALA A 146 -7.12 -11.43 -1.56
CA ALA A 146 -6.88 -10.59 -2.73
C ALA A 146 -8.15 -9.85 -3.17
N ASN A 147 -7.97 -8.76 -3.88
CA ASN A 147 -9.03 -7.91 -4.44
C ASN A 147 -9.92 -7.22 -3.39
N GLU A 148 -9.58 -7.30 -2.12
CA GLU A 148 -10.29 -6.71 -0.99
C GLU A 148 -9.48 -5.60 -0.32
N GLY A 149 -10.13 -4.78 0.52
CA GLY A 149 -9.52 -3.66 1.22
C GLY A 149 -8.46 -4.12 2.23
N LEU A 150 -7.28 -3.50 2.21
CA LEU A 150 -6.18 -3.86 3.10
C LEU A 150 -5.78 -2.74 4.05
N CYS A 151 -5.72 -1.50 3.57
CA CYS A 151 -5.31 -0.33 4.34
C CYS A 151 -5.96 0.93 3.80
N GLN A 152 -5.90 2.01 4.59
CA GLN A 152 -6.49 3.30 4.25
C GLN A 152 -5.39 4.34 4.00
N ILE A 153 -5.54 5.09 2.91
CA ILE A 153 -4.70 6.23 2.58
C ILE A 153 -5.41 7.52 3.00
N LEU A 154 -4.72 8.34 3.78
CA LEU A 154 -5.12 9.68 4.17
C LEU A 154 -4.33 10.69 3.33
N PHE A 155 -4.99 11.74 2.85
CA PHE A 155 -4.39 12.77 2.01
C PHE A 155 -4.32 14.09 2.79
N PHE A 156 -3.13 14.68 2.85
CA PHE A 156 -2.85 15.95 3.52
C PHE A 156 -2.31 16.95 2.50
N GLN A 157 -3.02 18.02 2.27
CA GLN A 157 -2.54 19.10 1.42
C GLN A 157 -1.72 20.09 2.25
N SER A 158 -0.53 20.42 1.76
CA SER A 158 0.34 21.42 2.35
C SER A 158 -0.19 22.84 2.09
N ASP A 159 0.22 23.81 2.92
CA ASP A 159 -0.09 25.22 2.74
C ASP A 159 0.71 25.83 1.57
N GLU A 160 1.83 25.21 1.21
CA GLU A 160 2.68 25.58 0.08
C GLU A 160 3.25 24.33 -0.61
N PRO A 161 3.52 24.36 -1.93
CA PRO A 161 4.20 23.26 -2.61
C PRO A 161 5.63 23.08 -2.09
N CYS A 162 6.12 21.83 -2.07
CA CYS A 162 7.51 21.54 -1.72
C CYS A 162 8.46 22.06 -2.81
N GLU A 163 9.64 22.52 -2.42
CA GLU A 163 10.70 22.94 -3.37
C GLU A 163 11.20 21.74 -4.20
N THR A 164 11.39 20.60 -3.55
CA THR A 164 11.91 19.38 -4.19
C THR A 164 10.97 18.22 -3.94
N SER A 165 10.34 17.70 -5.00
CA SER A 165 9.44 16.55 -4.94
C SER A 165 10.18 15.22 -5.06
N TYR A 166 9.43 14.11 -4.92
CA TYR A 166 9.97 12.77 -5.14
C TYR A 166 10.40 12.55 -6.60
N ALA A 167 9.68 13.13 -7.56
CA ALA A 167 10.04 13.07 -8.96
C ALA A 167 11.33 13.86 -9.25
N ASP A 168 11.47 15.07 -8.67
CA ASP A 168 12.66 15.91 -8.82
C ASP A 168 13.94 15.19 -8.34
N ARG A 169 13.83 14.45 -7.24
CA ARG A 169 14.93 13.64 -6.67
C ARG A 169 15.22 12.36 -7.43
N LYS A 170 14.42 12.02 -8.46
CA LYS A 170 14.47 10.72 -9.16
C LYS A 170 14.38 9.56 -8.17
N GLY A 171 13.42 9.63 -7.26
CA GLY A 171 13.26 8.68 -6.17
C GLY A 171 13.22 7.23 -6.66
N LYS A 172 13.87 6.33 -5.94
CA LYS A 172 14.15 4.94 -6.35
C LYS A 172 12.92 4.06 -6.58
N TYR A 173 11.76 4.46 -6.07
CA TYR A 173 10.49 3.76 -6.25
C TYR A 173 9.49 4.52 -7.15
N GLN A 174 9.97 5.48 -7.94
CA GLN A 174 9.13 6.21 -8.89
C GLN A 174 8.65 5.30 -10.01
N LYS A 175 7.36 5.39 -10.36
CA LYS A 175 6.70 4.65 -11.45
C LYS A 175 6.81 3.13 -11.33
N GLN A 176 6.83 2.61 -10.11
CA GLN A 176 6.89 1.16 -9.93
C GLN A 176 5.63 0.46 -10.46
N GLN A 177 5.87 -0.66 -11.19
CA GLN A 177 4.80 -1.40 -11.87
C GLN A 177 4.40 -2.68 -11.14
N GLY A 178 5.20 -3.16 -10.21
CA GLY A 178 4.99 -4.38 -9.45
C GLY A 178 5.49 -4.28 -8.03
N ILE A 179 5.62 -5.42 -7.35
CA ILE A 179 6.23 -5.51 -6.03
C ILE A 179 7.72 -5.23 -6.17
N VAL A 180 8.19 -4.16 -5.54
CA VAL A 180 9.60 -3.76 -5.58
C VAL A 180 10.27 -4.14 -4.27
N LEU A 181 11.40 -4.85 -4.38
CA LEU A 181 12.25 -5.23 -3.25
C LEU A 181 13.11 -4.04 -2.78
N PRO A 182 13.74 -4.12 -1.59
CA PRO A 182 14.59 -3.06 -1.08
C PRO A 182 15.66 -2.62 -2.10
N LYS A 183 15.81 -1.31 -2.27
CA LYS A 183 16.84 -0.67 -3.11
C LYS A 183 17.64 0.32 -2.28
N LEU A 184 18.94 0.47 -2.59
CA LEU A 184 19.81 1.51 -2.05
C LEU A 184 19.69 2.83 -2.83
#